data_9f8ef50fb58b94d18cc779a1a152fb27
#
_entry.id   9f8ef50fb58b94d18cc779a1a152fb27
#
_cell.length_a   1.000
_cell.length_b   1.000
_cell.length_c   1.000
_cell.angle_alpha   90.00
_cell.angle_beta   90.00
_cell.angle_gamma   90.00
#
_symmetry.space_group_name_H-M   'P 1'
#
loop_
_entity.id
_entity.type
_entity.pdbx_description
1 polymer ?
#
loop_
_entity_poly.entity_id
_entity_poly.type
_entity_poly.pdbx_seq_one_letter_code
_entity_poly.pdbx_strand_id
1 'polypeptide(L)'
;LKDLMFEVTDLLNLTLKQRFGEVRPTVLSYKHAFMDRLDLNPLQANLQQLKDCCHRVGLHLDLGDDRLGYIDLLFSHFVEPSLGFDAPVFLTDFPPELASLAKTRTDDDGELVAARFELYIEGLELANAYDELVDAAVLRSRFEADSVERARLGLHVMPIDEYLLAALPHMPECSGIAL
;
A
#
# COMPACT_ATOMS: atom_id res chain seq x y z
N LEU A 1 -7.62 9.14 8.05
CA LEU A 1 -6.28 9.21 7.41
C LEU A 1 -5.80 10.63 7.15
N LYS A 2 -6.67 11.54 6.67
CA LYS A 2 -6.23 12.94 6.40
C LYS A 2 -5.67 13.62 7.65
N ASP A 3 -6.33 13.49 8.79
CA ASP A 3 -5.87 14.10 10.05
C ASP A 3 -4.52 13.50 10.48
N LEU A 4 -4.34 12.18 10.30
CA LEU A 4 -3.08 11.51 10.58
C LEU A 4 -1.95 12.00 9.67
N MET A 5 -2.23 12.26 8.37
CA MET A 5 -1.24 12.90 7.48
C MET A 5 -0.83 14.30 7.95
N PHE A 6 -1.75 15.10 8.51
CA PHE A 6 -1.42 16.40 9.11
C PHE A 6 -0.51 16.23 10.32
N GLU A 7 -0.84 15.32 11.25
CA GLU A 7 0.00 15.04 12.42
C GLU A 7 1.41 14.58 12.02
N VAL A 8 1.51 13.70 11.02
CA VAL A 8 2.80 13.25 10.49
C VAL A 8 3.56 14.40 9.83
N THR A 9 2.88 15.28 9.10
CA THR A 9 3.51 16.48 8.51
C THR A 9 4.07 17.40 9.59
N ASP A 10 3.33 17.60 10.68
CA ASP A 10 3.81 18.39 11.82
C ASP A 10 5.02 17.73 12.49
N LEU A 11 5.02 16.41 12.65
CA LEU A 11 6.15 15.65 13.18
C LEU A 11 7.40 15.78 12.26
N LEU A 12 7.23 15.67 10.94
CA LEU A 12 8.30 15.88 9.97
C LEU A 12 8.87 17.31 10.09
N ASN A 13 8.01 18.32 10.23
CA ASN A 13 8.46 19.69 10.42
C ASN A 13 9.21 19.90 11.74
N LEU A 14 8.83 19.22 12.81
CA LEU A 14 9.55 19.27 14.08
C LEU A 14 10.94 18.65 13.99
N THR A 15 11.07 17.55 13.25
CA THR A 15 12.30 16.73 13.21
C THR A 15 13.24 17.15 12.08
N LEU A 16 12.72 17.47 10.90
CA LEU A 16 13.49 17.66 9.68
C LEU A 16 13.68 19.13 9.26
N LYS A 17 12.94 20.07 9.88
CA LYS A 17 12.98 21.50 9.51
C LYS A 17 14.37 22.11 9.53
N GLN A 18 15.22 21.70 10.45
CA GLN A 18 16.59 22.23 10.53
C GLN A 18 17.46 21.82 9.33
N ARG A 19 17.18 20.66 8.73
CA ARG A 19 17.95 20.12 7.61
C ARG A 19 17.35 20.49 6.25
N PHE A 20 16.02 20.46 6.13
CA PHE A 20 15.32 20.58 4.84
C PHE A 20 14.45 21.83 4.71
N GLY A 21 14.35 22.68 5.77
CA GLY A 21 13.40 23.78 5.80
C GLY A 21 11.98 23.31 6.09
N GLU A 22 10.99 24.10 5.68
CA GLU A 22 9.57 23.72 5.83
C GLU A 22 9.23 22.53 4.92
N VAL A 23 8.85 21.42 5.54
CA VAL A 23 8.47 20.18 4.84
C VAL A 23 6.99 20.25 4.46
N ARG A 24 6.70 20.07 3.18
CA ARG A 24 5.35 20.06 2.62
C ARG A 24 5.17 18.79 1.80
N PRO A 25 4.73 17.68 2.42
CA PRO A 25 4.49 16.45 1.69
C PRO A 25 3.42 16.62 0.61
N THR A 26 3.60 15.90 -0.48
CA THR A 26 2.56 15.73 -1.51
C THR A 26 1.77 14.46 -1.28
N VAL A 27 0.55 14.39 -1.83
CA VAL A 27 -0.28 13.19 -1.81
C VAL A 27 -0.37 12.66 -3.24
N LEU A 28 -0.04 11.39 -3.43
CA LEU A 28 -0.05 10.71 -4.73
C LEU A 28 -0.78 9.37 -4.57
N SER A 29 -1.75 9.07 -5.42
CA SER A 29 -2.37 7.75 -5.39
C SER A 29 -1.47 6.70 -6.05
N TYR A 30 -1.58 5.45 -5.62
CA TYR A 30 -0.85 4.32 -6.19
C TYR A 30 -1.06 4.22 -7.71
N LYS A 31 -2.30 4.41 -8.16
CA LYS A 31 -2.66 4.48 -9.57
C LYS A 31 -1.88 5.57 -10.32
N HIS A 32 -1.87 6.79 -9.81
CA HIS A 32 -1.16 7.90 -10.48
C HIS A 32 0.35 7.69 -10.48
N ALA A 33 0.92 7.14 -9.40
CA ALA A 33 2.34 6.80 -9.36
C ALA A 33 2.73 5.79 -10.46
N PHE A 34 1.89 4.78 -10.72
CA PHE A 34 2.09 3.84 -11.83
C PHE A 34 1.87 4.48 -13.20
N MET A 35 0.82 5.30 -13.35
CA MET A 35 0.55 5.99 -14.61
C MET A 35 1.71 6.90 -15.02
N ASP A 36 2.25 7.66 -14.07
CA ASP A 36 3.35 8.59 -14.32
C ASP A 36 4.65 7.89 -14.76
N ARG A 37 4.92 6.68 -14.26
CA ARG A 37 6.15 5.95 -14.51
C ARG A 37 6.06 4.91 -15.62
N LEU A 38 4.90 4.26 -15.73
CA LEU A 38 4.73 3.05 -16.53
C LEU A 38 3.60 3.16 -17.55
N ASP A 39 2.84 4.26 -17.54
CA ASP A 39 1.63 4.44 -18.37
C ASP A 39 0.69 3.22 -18.23
N LEU A 40 0.47 2.78 -16.99
CA LEU A 40 -0.31 1.59 -16.65
C LEU A 40 -1.15 1.84 -15.40
N ASN A 41 -2.48 1.59 -15.48
CA ASN A 41 -3.33 1.57 -14.28
C ASN A 41 -3.28 0.19 -13.61
N PRO A 42 -2.61 0.04 -12.45
CA PRO A 42 -2.44 -1.26 -11.80
C PRO A 42 -3.74 -1.82 -11.22
N LEU A 43 -4.75 -0.96 -10.95
CA LEU A 43 -6.04 -1.39 -10.43
C LEU A 43 -6.87 -2.11 -11.50
N GLN A 44 -6.73 -1.72 -12.77
CA GLN A 44 -7.52 -2.25 -13.88
C GLN A 44 -6.72 -3.22 -14.78
N ALA A 45 -5.39 -3.16 -14.74
CA ALA A 45 -4.55 -3.96 -15.61
C ALA A 45 -4.78 -5.47 -15.42
N ASN A 46 -5.04 -6.17 -16.52
CA ASN A 46 -5.08 -7.62 -16.50
C ASN A 46 -3.65 -8.21 -16.51
N LEU A 47 -3.56 -9.52 -16.26
CA LEU A 47 -2.27 -10.22 -16.17
C LEU A 47 -1.40 -10.03 -17.43
N GLN A 48 -1.99 -10.06 -18.62
CA GLN A 48 -1.23 -9.91 -19.88
C GLN A 48 -0.64 -8.49 -20.01
N GLN A 49 -1.41 -7.46 -19.65
CA GLN A 49 -0.93 -6.06 -19.66
C GLN A 49 0.23 -5.84 -18.68
N LEU A 50 0.20 -6.49 -17.51
CA LEU A 50 1.30 -6.45 -16.55
C LEU A 50 2.55 -7.16 -17.10
N LYS A 51 2.40 -8.34 -17.68
CA LYS A 51 3.51 -9.08 -18.35
C LYS A 51 4.12 -8.25 -19.48
N ASP A 52 3.30 -7.66 -20.33
CA ASP A 52 3.75 -6.81 -21.44
C ASP A 52 4.49 -5.56 -20.93
N CYS A 53 4.01 -4.96 -19.84
CA CYS A 53 4.68 -3.85 -19.18
C CYS A 53 6.05 -4.25 -18.64
N CYS A 54 6.16 -5.40 -17.93
CA CYS A 54 7.44 -5.94 -17.48
C CYS A 54 8.42 -6.13 -18.62
N HIS A 55 7.99 -6.75 -19.74
CA HIS A 55 8.82 -6.93 -20.93
C HIS A 55 9.27 -5.58 -21.52
N ARG A 56 8.36 -4.61 -21.61
CA ARG A 56 8.64 -3.25 -22.13
C ARG A 56 9.72 -2.54 -21.33
N VAL A 57 9.76 -2.73 -20.02
CA VAL A 57 10.75 -2.10 -19.12
C VAL A 57 11.99 -2.97 -18.87
N GLY A 58 12.11 -4.11 -19.58
CA GLY A 58 13.30 -4.97 -19.52
C GLY A 58 13.30 -6.01 -18.39
N LEU A 59 12.17 -6.23 -17.72
CA LEU A 59 12.02 -7.31 -16.75
C LEU A 59 11.54 -8.59 -17.46
N HIS A 60 12.34 -9.64 -17.37
CA HIS A 60 12.09 -10.93 -18.05
C HIS A 60 11.91 -12.06 -17.04
N LEU A 61 11.12 -11.81 -15.98
CA LEU A 61 10.77 -12.81 -14.98
C LEU A 61 9.41 -13.42 -15.32
N ASP A 62 9.29 -14.73 -15.17
CA ASP A 62 8.00 -15.41 -15.27
C ASP A 62 7.48 -15.76 -13.87
N LEU A 63 6.47 -15.01 -13.44
CA LEU A 63 5.76 -15.24 -12.19
C LEU A 63 4.45 -16.03 -12.40
N GLY A 64 4.30 -16.69 -13.57
CA GLY A 64 3.10 -17.47 -13.88
C GLY A 64 1.84 -16.59 -13.93
N ASP A 65 0.84 -16.96 -13.14
CA ASP A 65 -0.44 -16.24 -13.07
C ASP A 65 -0.54 -15.31 -11.83
N ASP A 66 0.58 -15.04 -11.19
CA ASP A 66 0.64 -14.16 -10.01
C ASP A 66 0.57 -12.68 -10.42
N ARG A 67 -0.68 -12.18 -10.57
CA ARG A 67 -0.95 -10.79 -10.93
C ARG A 67 -0.34 -9.81 -9.92
N LEU A 68 -0.47 -10.12 -8.63
CA LEU A 68 0.02 -9.24 -7.56
C LEU A 68 1.55 -9.19 -7.54
N GLY A 69 2.20 -10.32 -7.76
CA GLY A 69 3.65 -10.39 -7.89
C GLY A 69 4.19 -9.53 -9.04
N TYR A 70 3.49 -9.46 -10.18
CA TYR A 70 3.87 -8.55 -11.27
C TYR A 70 3.69 -7.06 -10.89
N ILE A 71 2.63 -6.72 -10.16
CA ILE A 71 2.42 -5.35 -9.65
C ILE A 71 3.55 -4.97 -8.69
N ASP A 72 3.87 -5.84 -7.74
CA ASP A 72 4.94 -5.62 -6.74
C ASP A 72 6.31 -5.50 -7.41
N LEU A 73 6.60 -6.34 -8.39
CA LEU A 73 7.84 -6.27 -9.18
C LEU A 73 7.98 -4.93 -9.92
N LEU A 74 6.91 -4.46 -10.56
CA LEU A 74 6.91 -3.17 -11.25
C LEU A 74 7.00 -2.00 -10.27
N PHE A 75 6.30 -2.08 -9.14
CA PHE A 75 6.34 -1.07 -8.09
C PHE A 75 7.75 -0.91 -7.55
N SER A 76 8.34 -1.99 -7.04
CA SER A 76 9.64 -1.97 -6.36
C SER A 76 10.81 -1.55 -7.27
N HIS A 77 10.73 -1.80 -8.58
CA HIS A 77 11.80 -1.46 -9.51
C HIS A 77 11.66 -0.09 -10.17
N PHE A 78 10.45 0.42 -10.37
CA PHE A 78 10.23 1.61 -11.20
C PHE A 78 9.45 2.72 -10.50
N VAL A 79 8.56 2.40 -9.58
CA VAL A 79 7.73 3.40 -8.91
C VAL A 79 8.36 3.83 -7.59
N GLU A 80 8.51 2.90 -6.67
CA GLU A 80 9.03 3.13 -5.32
C GLU A 80 10.37 3.89 -5.31
N PRO A 81 11.41 3.51 -6.10
CA PRO A 81 12.69 4.20 -6.10
C PRO A 81 12.63 5.65 -6.58
N SER A 82 11.48 6.09 -7.09
CA SER A 82 11.29 7.45 -7.59
C SER A 82 10.51 8.36 -6.64
N LEU A 83 9.98 7.81 -5.55
CA LEU A 83 9.12 8.55 -4.64
C LEU A 83 9.92 9.42 -3.66
N GLY A 84 9.42 10.60 -3.40
CA GLY A 84 9.89 11.42 -2.26
C GLY A 84 11.21 12.19 -2.47
N PHE A 85 11.69 12.40 -3.71
CA PHE A 85 12.92 13.14 -3.97
C PHE A 85 12.74 14.66 -3.97
N ASP A 86 11.67 15.17 -4.58
CA ASP A 86 11.38 16.60 -4.60
C ASP A 86 10.77 17.09 -3.29
N ALA A 87 9.90 16.26 -2.73
CA ALA A 87 9.25 16.47 -1.44
C ALA A 87 8.80 15.10 -0.88
N PRO A 88 8.64 14.94 0.44
CA PRO A 88 8.01 13.74 0.99
C PRO A 88 6.67 13.44 0.32
N VAL A 89 6.37 12.16 0.08
CA VAL A 89 5.15 11.72 -0.60
C VAL A 89 4.37 10.80 0.30
N PHE A 90 3.09 11.12 0.54
CA PHE A 90 2.11 10.17 1.01
C PHE A 90 1.55 9.42 -0.20
N LEU A 91 1.94 8.16 -0.36
CA LEU A 91 1.37 7.27 -1.36
C LEU A 91 0.08 6.66 -0.81
N THR A 92 -1.04 6.86 -1.49
CA THR A 92 -2.38 6.48 -1.02
C THR A 92 -3.07 5.52 -1.99
N ASP A 93 -4.23 5.01 -1.59
CA ASP A 93 -5.16 4.31 -2.49
C ASP A 93 -4.53 3.09 -3.17
N PHE A 94 -3.96 2.22 -2.34
CA PHE A 94 -3.36 0.98 -2.78
C PHE A 94 -4.40 0.02 -3.37
N PRO A 95 -3.98 -0.94 -4.21
CA PRO A 95 -4.87 -2.04 -4.64
C PRO A 95 -5.55 -2.72 -3.45
N PRO A 96 -6.83 -3.13 -3.58
CA PRO A 96 -7.57 -3.73 -2.46
C PRO A 96 -6.95 -5.05 -1.99
N GLU A 97 -6.23 -5.74 -2.85
CA GLU A 97 -5.46 -6.95 -2.51
C GLU A 97 -4.31 -6.65 -1.53
N LEU A 98 -3.83 -5.39 -1.51
CA LEU A 98 -2.79 -4.90 -0.59
C LEU A 98 -3.38 -4.19 0.63
N ALA A 99 -4.68 -4.35 0.90
CA ALA A 99 -5.33 -3.68 2.02
C ALA A 99 -4.78 -4.10 3.39
N SER A 100 -4.24 -5.30 3.54
CA SER A 100 -3.73 -5.79 4.82
C SER A 100 -4.76 -5.61 5.95
N LEU A 101 -4.48 -4.76 6.93
CA LEU A 101 -5.37 -4.43 8.04
C LEU A 101 -6.22 -3.16 7.80
N ALA A 102 -6.12 -2.55 6.62
CA ALA A 102 -6.90 -1.36 6.28
C ALA A 102 -8.33 -1.70 5.84
N LYS A 103 -9.25 -0.76 6.07
CA LYS A 103 -10.54 -0.76 5.37
C LYS A 103 -10.32 -0.63 3.86
N THR A 104 -11.35 -1.01 3.09
CA THR A 104 -11.43 -0.66 1.67
C THR A 104 -12.49 0.43 1.46
N ARG A 105 -12.30 1.26 0.45
CA ARG A 105 -13.25 2.30 0.05
C ARG A 105 -13.28 2.45 -1.46
N THR A 106 -14.29 3.12 -1.96
CA THR A 106 -14.33 3.56 -3.35
C THR A 106 -13.63 4.92 -3.46
N ASP A 107 -12.73 5.08 -4.42
CA ASP A 107 -12.09 6.36 -4.72
C ASP A 107 -13.00 7.28 -5.54
N ASP A 108 -12.50 8.47 -5.91
CA ASP A 108 -13.26 9.46 -6.67
C ASP A 108 -13.53 9.01 -8.13
N ASP A 109 -12.77 8.05 -8.65
CA ASP A 109 -12.96 7.47 -9.99
C ASP A 109 -13.87 6.23 -9.97
N GLY A 110 -14.36 5.82 -8.80
CA GLY A 110 -15.24 4.67 -8.62
C GLY A 110 -14.50 3.34 -8.49
N GLU A 111 -13.17 3.34 -8.31
CA GLU A 111 -12.37 2.15 -8.14
C GLU A 111 -12.28 1.74 -6.66
N LEU A 112 -12.29 0.43 -6.38
CA LEU A 112 -12.09 -0.09 -5.03
C LEU A 112 -10.61 0.01 -4.67
N VAL A 113 -10.31 0.66 -3.55
CA VAL A 113 -8.94 0.88 -3.06
C VAL A 113 -8.83 0.56 -1.57
N ALA A 114 -7.63 0.28 -1.11
CA ALA A 114 -7.31 0.17 0.30
C ALA A 114 -7.14 1.56 0.92
N ALA A 115 -7.81 1.81 2.03
CA ALA A 115 -7.72 3.05 2.80
C ALA A 115 -6.45 3.03 3.67
N ARG A 116 -5.29 3.15 3.03
CA ARG A 116 -3.96 3.19 3.65
C ARG A 116 -3.09 4.24 2.99
N PHE A 117 -2.03 4.63 3.66
CA PHE A 117 -0.93 5.37 3.03
C PHE A 117 0.43 4.87 3.52
N GLU A 118 1.42 5.08 2.69
CA GLU A 118 2.83 4.97 3.06
C GLU A 118 3.51 6.32 2.84
N LEU A 119 4.48 6.65 3.68
CA LEU A 119 5.29 7.88 3.56
C LEU A 119 6.64 7.53 2.95
N TYR A 120 6.97 8.20 1.85
CA TYR A 120 8.25 8.05 1.17
C TYR A 120 9.07 9.33 1.23
N ILE A 121 10.37 9.18 1.52
CA ILE A 121 11.39 10.23 1.39
C ILE A 121 12.62 9.62 0.71
N GLU A 122 13.05 10.20 -0.40
CA GLU A 122 14.23 9.76 -1.17
C GLU A 122 14.20 8.26 -1.52
N GLY A 123 13.03 7.75 -1.91
CA GLY A 123 12.81 6.35 -2.28
C GLY A 123 12.73 5.37 -1.11
N LEU A 124 12.68 5.86 0.13
CA LEU A 124 12.59 5.03 1.32
C LEU A 124 11.21 5.16 1.96
N GLU A 125 10.55 4.03 2.21
CA GLU A 125 9.36 3.95 3.05
C GLU A 125 9.73 4.23 4.51
N LEU A 126 9.18 5.30 5.08
CA LEU A 126 9.42 5.70 6.45
C LEU A 126 8.24 5.42 7.37
N ALA A 127 7.02 5.32 6.82
CA ALA A 127 5.83 5.06 7.60
C ALA A 127 4.77 4.35 6.79
N ASN A 128 3.94 3.56 7.48
CA ASN A 128 2.80 2.84 6.92
C ASN A 128 1.59 3.03 7.84
N ALA A 129 0.47 3.45 7.28
CA ALA A 129 -0.72 3.83 8.03
C ALA A 129 -2.01 3.27 7.43
N TYR A 130 -2.95 2.95 8.29
CA TYR A 130 -4.24 2.36 7.93
C TYR A 130 -5.40 3.14 8.51
N ASP A 131 -6.52 3.22 7.77
CA ASP A 131 -7.84 3.32 8.37
C ASP A 131 -8.20 1.91 8.86
N GLU A 132 -8.17 1.72 10.17
CA GLU A 132 -8.14 0.40 10.78
C GLU A 132 -9.42 -0.38 10.52
N LEU A 133 -9.27 -1.61 10.01
CA LEU A 133 -10.38 -2.51 9.79
C LEU A 133 -10.89 -3.06 11.12
N VAL A 134 -12.14 -2.75 11.45
CA VAL A 134 -12.80 -3.21 12.69
C VAL A 134 -13.75 -4.39 12.47
N ASP A 135 -13.93 -4.84 11.22
CA ASP A 135 -14.78 -5.99 10.87
C ASP A 135 -13.97 -7.30 10.99
N ALA A 136 -14.25 -8.05 12.06
CA ALA A 136 -13.58 -9.32 12.34
C ALA A 136 -13.84 -10.40 11.28
N ALA A 137 -15.02 -10.39 10.62
CA ALA A 137 -15.34 -11.38 9.59
C ALA A 137 -14.53 -11.12 8.31
N VAL A 138 -14.40 -9.86 7.91
CA VAL A 138 -13.58 -9.45 6.78
C VAL A 138 -12.10 -9.78 7.05
N LEU A 139 -11.58 -9.46 8.25
CA LEU A 139 -10.19 -9.74 8.59
C LEU A 139 -9.92 -11.25 8.62
N ARG A 140 -10.83 -12.06 9.18
CA ARG A 140 -10.72 -13.51 9.15
C ARG A 140 -10.58 -14.04 7.73
N SER A 141 -11.45 -13.58 6.82
CA SER A 141 -11.39 -13.99 5.41
C SER A 141 -10.06 -13.67 4.75
N ARG A 142 -9.46 -12.51 5.07
CA ARG A 142 -8.10 -12.15 4.60
C ARG A 142 -7.04 -13.09 5.15
N PHE A 143 -7.05 -13.37 6.45
CA PHE A 143 -6.08 -14.30 7.07
C PHE A 143 -6.21 -15.73 6.53
N GLU A 144 -7.43 -16.18 6.24
CA GLU A 144 -7.67 -17.49 5.61
C GLU A 144 -7.10 -17.53 4.18
N ALA A 145 -7.32 -16.47 3.38
CA ALA A 145 -6.75 -16.35 2.04
C ALA A 145 -5.22 -16.31 2.08
N ASP A 146 -4.63 -15.52 2.97
CA ASP A 146 -3.18 -15.47 3.19
C ASP A 146 -2.62 -16.85 3.60
N SER A 147 -3.32 -17.57 4.45
CA SER A 147 -2.90 -18.91 4.90
C SER A 147 -2.87 -19.90 3.74
N VAL A 148 -3.85 -19.85 2.83
CA VAL A 148 -3.89 -20.67 1.62
C VAL A 148 -2.71 -20.33 0.70
N GLU A 149 -2.44 -19.04 0.48
CA GLU A 149 -1.35 -18.60 -0.38
C GLU A 149 0.02 -18.95 0.21
N ARG A 150 0.21 -18.77 1.52
CA ARG A 150 1.45 -19.19 2.21
C ARG A 150 1.68 -20.69 2.07
N ALA A 151 0.64 -21.50 2.22
CA ALA A 151 0.72 -22.95 2.03
C ALA A 151 1.11 -23.30 0.57
N ARG A 152 0.53 -22.61 -0.43
CA ARG A 152 0.85 -22.80 -1.85
C ARG A 152 2.31 -22.49 -2.15
N LEU A 153 2.87 -21.47 -1.48
CA LEU A 153 4.28 -21.06 -1.61
C LEU A 153 5.24 -21.89 -0.76
N GLY A 154 4.77 -22.89 0.01
CA GLY A 154 5.59 -23.68 0.92
C GLY A 154 6.09 -22.88 2.13
N LEU A 155 5.49 -21.76 2.45
CA LEU A 155 5.81 -20.93 3.60
C LEU A 155 5.10 -21.44 4.85
N HIS A 156 5.66 -21.11 6.03
CA HIS A 156 5.02 -21.46 7.29
C HIS A 156 3.66 -20.76 7.43
N VAL A 157 2.62 -21.54 7.68
CA VAL A 157 1.28 -21.03 7.93
C VAL A 157 1.15 -20.69 9.42
N MET A 158 0.84 -19.44 9.71
CA MET A 158 0.62 -18.95 11.06
C MET A 158 -0.81 -19.25 11.53
N PRO A 159 -1.03 -19.63 12.81
CA PRO A 159 -2.38 -19.74 13.35
C PRO A 159 -3.05 -18.35 13.37
N ILE A 160 -4.35 -18.34 13.11
CA ILE A 160 -5.15 -17.12 13.21
C ILE A 160 -5.26 -16.71 14.68
N ASP A 161 -5.03 -15.42 14.97
CA ASP A 161 -5.17 -14.85 16.30
C ASP A 161 -6.65 -14.60 16.61
N GLU A 162 -7.27 -15.56 17.29
CA GLU A 162 -8.67 -15.49 17.69
C GLU A 162 -8.94 -14.40 18.75
N TYR A 163 -7.94 -14.03 19.55
CA TYR A 163 -8.08 -12.93 20.53
C TYR A 163 -8.14 -11.58 19.84
N LEU A 164 -7.31 -11.37 18.81
CA LEU A 164 -7.38 -10.18 17.98
C LEU A 164 -8.76 -10.06 17.33
N LEU A 165 -9.24 -11.13 16.67
CA LEU A 165 -10.54 -11.12 16.01
C LEU A 165 -11.69 -10.86 16.98
N ALA A 166 -11.63 -11.39 18.21
CA ALA A 166 -12.63 -11.13 19.24
C ALA A 166 -12.58 -9.69 19.77
N ALA A 167 -11.40 -9.05 19.77
CA ALA A 167 -11.24 -7.68 20.25
C ALA A 167 -11.69 -6.60 19.23
N LEU A 168 -11.54 -6.87 17.93
CA LEU A 168 -11.82 -5.91 16.85
C LEU A 168 -13.19 -5.21 16.94
N PRO A 169 -14.31 -5.90 17.20
CA PRO A 169 -15.62 -5.23 17.29
C PRO A 169 -15.73 -4.21 18.45
N HIS A 170 -14.77 -4.24 19.39
CA HIS A 170 -14.71 -3.30 20.52
C HIS A 170 -13.73 -2.14 20.27
N MET A 171 -12.97 -2.20 19.19
CA MET A 171 -12.07 -1.11 18.80
C MET A 171 -12.89 0.04 18.20
N PRO A 172 -12.69 1.29 18.64
CA PRO A 172 -13.33 2.43 17.99
C PRO A 172 -12.79 2.60 16.57
N GLU A 173 -13.56 3.26 15.71
CA GLU A 173 -13.03 3.69 14.41
C GLU A 173 -11.84 4.61 14.62
N CYS A 174 -10.70 4.22 14.07
CA CYS A 174 -9.43 4.93 14.24
C CYS A 174 -8.52 4.72 13.03
N SER A 175 -7.47 5.52 12.97
CA SER A 175 -6.35 5.30 12.07
C SER A 175 -5.08 5.09 12.88
N GLY A 176 -4.24 4.17 12.45
CA GLY A 176 -2.97 3.85 13.08
C GLY A 176 -1.80 4.02 12.11
N ILE A 177 -0.61 4.25 12.64
CA ILE A 177 0.63 4.40 11.85
C ILE A 177 1.80 3.74 12.57
N ALA A 178 2.63 3.06 11.80
CA ALA A 178 3.98 2.65 12.17
C ALA A 178 4.98 3.60 11.50
N LEU A 179 5.95 4.10 12.30
CA LEU A 179 7.01 5.02 11.91
C LEU A 179 8.37 4.45 12.27
#